data_1c990cbd813ed5c6bfe07d31f5a395b3
#
_entry.id   1c990cbd813ed5c6bfe07d31f5a395b3
#
_cell.length_a   1.000
_cell.length_b   1.000
_cell.length_c   1.000
_cell.angle_alpha   90.00
_cell.angle_beta   90.00
_cell.angle_gamma   90.00
#
_symmetry.space_group_name_H-M   'P 1'
#
loop_
_entity.id
_entity.type
_entity.pdbx_description
1 polymer ?
#
loop_
_entity_poly.entity_id
_entity_poly.type
_entity_poly.pdbx_seq_one_letter_code
_entity_poly.pdbx_strand_id
1 'polypeptide(L)'
;MRNRVWGSISNFVFKAYVMDAMVMRYQKYDKRINICLAIVSSSSIAAWTVWQIVPQLWAGIIAITQVIQAIKPYFPYSKYISALNEKSKQLHDINRRLERLFFNIDYAHLNTEESADQYFNLKEEAEKACFFGDDMNFVPKKSDIEYANQE
;
A
#
# COMPACT_ATOMS: atom_id res chain seq x y z
N MET A 1 -3.25 11.80 30.02
CA MET A 1 -3.70 10.75 29.11
C MET A 1 -4.04 11.30 27.72
N ARG A 2 -4.86 12.33 27.63
CA ARG A 2 -5.30 12.99 26.37
C ARG A 2 -4.19 13.22 25.34
N ASN A 3 -3.07 13.85 25.74
CA ASN A 3 -1.96 14.15 24.83
C ASN A 3 -1.27 12.88 24.27
N ARG A 4 -1.28 11.79 25.03
CA ARG A 4 -0.73 10.49 24.55
C ARG A 4 -1.63 9.87 23.50
N VAL A 5 -2.95 9.90 23.73
CA VAL A 5 -3.94 9.39 22.76
C VAL A 5 -3.86 10.19 21.47
N TRP A 6 -3.83 11.51 21.55
CA TRP A 6 -3.68 12.38 20.38
C TRP A 6 -2.40 12.11 19.59
N GLY A 7 -1.26 11.99 20.27
CA GLY A 7 0.00 11.67 19.60
C GLY A 7 0.00 10.30 18.93
N SER A 8 -0.71 9.32 19.50
CA SER A 8 -0.87 8.00 18.87
C SER A 8 -1.78 8.06 17.66
N ILE A 9 -2.90 8.79 17.72
CA ILE A 9 -3.79 9.01 16.58
C ILE A 9 -3.00 9.60 15.41
N SER A 10 -2.32 10.72 15.63
CA SER A 10 -1.53 11.38 14.59
C SER A 10 -0.48 10.46 13.95
N ASN A 11 0.23 9.67 14.76
CA ASN A 11 1.24 8.73 14.26
C ASN A 11 0.63 7.59 13.43
N PHE A 12 -0.48 7.00 13.90
CA PHE A 12 -1.10 5.88 13.20
C PHE A 12 -1.86 6.34 11.95
N VAL A 13 -2.48 7.51 11.96
CA VAL A 13 -3.07 8.15 10.78
C VAL A 13 -1.99 8.35 9.72
N PHE A 14 -0.87 8.95 10.08
CA PHE A 14 0.25 9.14 9.16
C PHE A 14 0.73 7.81 8.56
N LYS A 15 0.91 6.77 9.37
CA LYS A 15 1.30 5.44 8.88
C LYS A 15 0.27 4.84 7.93
N ALA A 16 -1.02 4.99 8.21
CA ALA A 16 -2.08 4.53 7.34
C ALA A 16 -2.02 5.20 5.96
N TYR A 17 -1.87 6.53 5.91
CA TYR A 17 -1.72 7.26 4.65
C TYR A 17 -0.43 6.90 3.89
N VAL A 18 0.68 6.66 4.58
CA VAL A 18 1.89 6.14 3.93
C VAL A 18 1.62 4.78 3.28
N MET A 19 0.90 3.88 3.96
CA MET A 19 0.52 2.58 3.38
C MET A 19 -0.40 2.76 2.16
N ASP A 20 -1.37 3.65 2.21
CA ASP A 20 -2.26 3.96 1.08
C ASP A 20 -1.48 4.51 -0.12
N ALA A 21 -0.52 5.41 0.09
CA ALA A 21 0.36 5.91 -0.95
C ALA A 21 1.19 4.78 -1.59
N MET A 22 1.69 3.86 -0.78
CA MET A 22 2.41 2.68 -1.28
C MET A 22 1.50 1.76 -2.10
N VAL A 23 0.27 1.51 -1.66
CA VAL A 23 -0.74 0.75 -2.43
C VAL A 23 -0.96 1.39 -3.79
N MET A 24 -1.22 2.69 -3.84
CA MET A 24 -1.41 3.43 -5.10
C MET A 24 -0.19 3.34 -6.02
N ARG A 25 1.01 3.41 -5.48
CA ARG A 25 2.25 3.26 -6.23
C ARG A 25 2.38 1.87 -6.85
N TYR A 26 2.16 0.80 -6.08
CA TYR A 26 2.22 -0.57 -6.58
C TYR A 26 1.13 -0.87 -7.61
N GLN A 27 -0.09 -0.35 -7.41
CA GLN A 27 -1.16 -0.44 -8.40
C GLN A 27 -0.80 0.23 -9.72
N LYS A 28 -0.16 1.41 -9.67
CA LYS A 28 0.32 2.09 -10.88
C LYS A 28 1.37 1.26 -11.62
N TYR A 29 2.29 0.61 -10.92
CA TYR A 29 3.29 -0.26 -11.54
C TYR A 29 2.64 -1.50 -12.15
N ASP A 30 1.79 -2.20 -11.43
CA ASP A 30 1.07 -3.37 -11.95
C ASP A 30 0.23 -3.03 -13.18
N LYS A 31 -0.51 -1.93 -13.13
CA LYS A 31 -1.30 -1.43 -14.26
C LYS A 31 -0.43 -1.13 -15.47
N ARG A 32 0.71 -0.46 -15.32
CA ARG A 32 1.63 -0.15 -16.42
C ARG A 32 2.18 -1.41 -17.07
N ILE A 33 2.62 -2.38 -16.27
CA ILE A 33 3.13 -3.67 -16.76
C ILE A 33 2.03 -4.40 -17.54
N ASN A 34 0.82 -4.48 -17.00
CA ASN A 34 -0.30 -5.14 -17.64
C ASN A 34 -0.71 -4.45 -18.96
N ILE A 35 -0.69 -3.11 -19.03
CA ILE A 35 -0.95 -2.37 -20.27
C ILE A 35 0.13 -2.65 -21.32
N CYS A 36 1.42 -2.62 -20.94
CA CYS A 36 2.50 -2.95 -21.85
C CYS A 36 2.35 -4.37 -22.44
N LEU A 37 2.05 -5.35 -21.56
CA LEU A 37 1.82 -6.72 -21.99
C LEU A 37 0.61 -6.85 -22.91
N ALA A 38 -0.49 -6.14 -22.63
CA ALA A 38 -1.68 -6.15 -23.47
C ALA A 38 -1.42 -5.57 -24.87
N ILE A 39 -0.66 -4.45 -24.96
CA ILE A 39 -0.29 -3.84 -26.23
C ILE A 39 0.54 -4.80 -27.05
N VAL A 40 1.55 -5.41 -26.46
CA VAL A 40 2.43 -6.36 -27.18
C VAL A 40 1.65 -7.60 -27.63
N SER A 41 0.72 -8.12 -26.80
CA SER A 41 -0.11 -9.27 -27.15
C SER A 41 -1.10 -8.98 -28.29
N SER A 42 -1.66 -7.76 -28.32
CA SER A 42 -2.63 -7.36 -29.35
C SER A 42 -1.97 -6.95 -30.67
N SER A 43 -0.73 -6.52 -30.65
CA SER A 43 0.01 -6.06 -31.83
C SER A 43 0.40 -7.19 -32.80
N SER A 44 0.28 -8.44 -32.37
CA SER A 44 0.74 -9.59 -33.17
C SER A 44 0.03 -9.75 -34.52
N ILE A 45 -1.20 -9.24 -34.65
CA ILE A 45 -1.99 -9.36 -35.91
C ILE A 45 -1.68 -8.18 -36.85
N ALA A 46 -1.54 -6.96 -36.33
CA ALA A 46 -1.22 -5.77 -37.14
C ALA A 46 0.27 -5.67 -37.48
N ALA A 47 1.11 -6.35 -36.74
CA ALA A 47 2.56 -6.32 -36.88
C ALA A 47 3.08 -7.07 -38.13
N TRP A 48 2.29 -7.92 -38.77
CA TRP A 48 2.71 -8.73 -39.90
C TRP A 48 3.26 -7.89 -41.06
N THR A 49 2.63 -6.76 -41.35
CA THR A 49 3.04 -5.84 -42.42
C THR A 49 4.29 -5.02 -42.05
N VAL A 50 4.45 -4.67 -40.77
CA VAL A 50 5.58 -3.89 -40.25
C VAL A 50 6.79 -4.80 -39.92
N TRP A 51 6.56 -6.06 -39.68
CA TRP A 51 7.58 -7.09 -39.42
C TRP A 51 8.62 -7.18 -40.55
N GLN A 52 8.19 -7.02 -41.82
CA GLN A 52 9.08 -7.12 -42.97
C GLN A 52 10.04 -5.93 -43.06
N ILE A 53 9.74 -4.80 -42.43
CA ILE A 53 10.54 -3.57 -42.58
C ILE A 53 11.69 -3.53 -41.56
N VAL A 54 11.48 -3.98 -40.31
CA VAL A 54 12.50 -3.95 -39.23
C VAL A 54 12.41 -5.17 -38.32
N PRO A 55 12.82 -6.37 -38.82
CA PRO A 55 12.66 -7.61 -38.06
C PRO A 55 13.45 -7.65 -36.75
N GLN A 56 14.61 -6.98 -36.67
CA GLN A 56 15.45 -6.93 -35.48
C GLN A 56 14.82 -6.16 -34.33
N LEU A 57 14.08 -5.09 -34.61
CA LEU A 57 13.35 -4.32 -33.59
C LEU A 57 12.28 -5.17 -32.92
N TRP A 58 11.54 -5.95 -33.72
CA TRP A 58 10.50 -6.86 -33.23
C TRP A 58 11.07 -8.02 -32.41
N ALA A 59 12.19 -8.58 -32.84
CA ALA A 59 12.87 -9.61 -32.05
C ALA A 59 13.28 -9.07 -30.66
N GLY A 60 13.76 -7.83 -30.59
CA GLY A 60 14.07 -7.16 -29.31
C GLY A 60 12.83 -6.96 -28.43
N ILE A 61 11.72 -6.50 -28.98
CA ILE A 61 10.47 -6.29 -28.25
C ILE A 61 9.94 -7.62 -27.70
N ILE A 62 9.95 -8.67 -28.51
CA ILE A 62 9.52 -10.00 -28.11
C ILE A 62 10.42 -10.53 -26.98
N ALA A 63 11.74 -10.41 -27.12
CA ALA A 63 12.68 -10.84 -26.07
C ALA A 63 12.42 -10.13 -24.73
N ILE A 64 12.27 -8.80 -24.74
CA ILE A 64 11.95 -8.03 -23.54
C ILE A 64 10.62 -8.47 -22.93
N THR A 65 9.60 -8.70 -23.74
CA THR A 65 8.29 -9.16 -23.28
C THR A 65 8.36 -10.53 -22.61
N GLN A 66 9.14 -11.46 -23.18
CA GLN A 66 9.35 -12.79 -22.60
C GLN A 66 10.07 -12.68 -21.24
N VAL A 67 11.06 -11.80 -21.11
CA VAL A 67 11.74 -11.54 -19.85
C VAL A 67 10.75 -10.97 -18.82
N ILE A 68 9.92 -9.98 -19.19
CA ILE A 68 8.91 -9.40 -18.29
C ILE A 68 7.91 -10.48 -17.83
N GLN A 69 7.43 -11.31 -18.72
CA GLN A 69 6.51 -12.41 -18.38
C GLN A 69 7.15 -13.44 -17.46
N ALA A 70 8.41 -13.79 -17.69
CA ALA A 70 9.15 -14.73 -16.85
C ALA A 70 9.40 -14.19 -15.43
N ILE A 71 9.63 -12.87 -15.31
CA ILE A 71 9.93 -12.22 -14.03
C ILE A 71 8.64 -11.86 -13.26
N LYS A 72 7.52 -11.61 -13.95
CA LYS A 72 6.24 -11.18 -13.34
C LYS A 72 5.80 -12.04 -12.15
N PRO A 73 5.84 -13.40 -12.17
CA PRO A 73 5.47 -14.21 -11.02
C PRO A 73 6.40 -14.05 -9.81
N TYR A 74 7.64 -13.60 -10.00
CA TYR A 74 8.59 -13.33 -8.90
C TYR A 74 8.34 -11.98 -8.22
N PHE A 75 7.55 -11.08 -8.84
CA PHE A 75 7.12 -9.82 -8.25
C PHE A 75 5.62 -9.86 -7.93
N PRO A 76 5.21 -10.43 -6.78
CA PRO A 76 3.81 -10.61 -6.44
C PRO A 76 3.16 -9.27 -6.00
N TYR A 77 3.11 -8.29 -6.92
CA TYR A 77 2.50 -6.97 -6.63
C TYR A 77 1.08 -7.09 -6.09
N SER A 78 0.29 -8.03 -6.62
CA SER A 78 -1.08 -8.24 -6.13
C SER A 78 -1.12 -8.68 -4.66
N LYS A 79 -0.18 -9.54 -4.23
CA LYS A 79 -0.04 -9.96 -2.83
C LYS A 79 0.36 -8.79 -1.94
N TYR A 80 1.32 -7.95 -2.40
CA TYR A 80 1.75 -6.76 -1.67
C TYR A 80 0.64 -5.71 -1.57
N ILE A 81 -0.07 -5.45 -2.67
CA ILE A 81 -1.22 -4.55 -2.70
C ILE A 81 -2.30 -5.01 -1.73
N SER A 82 -2.64 -6.31 -1.74
CA SER A 82 -3.65 -6.88 -0.85
C SER A 82 -3.24 -6.75 0.62
N ALA A 83 -2.02 -7.15 0.96
CA ALA A 83 -1.51 -7.07 2.34
C ALA A 83 -1.45 -5.63 2.86
N LEU A 84 -0.91 -4.68 2.07
CA LEU A 84 -0.85 -3.27 2.44
C LEU A 84 -2.24 -2.67 2.61
N ASN A 85 -3.17 -2.96 1.69
CA ASN A 85 -4.54 -2.44 1.74
C ASN A 85 -5.32 -2.99 2.95
N GLU A 86 -5.11 -4.26 3.29
CA GLU A 86 -5.70 -4.84 4.49
C GLU A 86 -5.17 -4.16 5.76
N LYS A 87 -3.86 -4.01 5.87
CA LYS A 87 -3.21 -3.35 7.03
C LYS A 87 -3.59 -1.88 7.14
N SER A 88 -3.64 -1.15 6.02
CA SER A 88 -4.11 0.24 6.02
C SER A 88 -5.55 0.34 6.52
N LYS A 89 -6.46 -0.50 6.05
CA LYS A 89 -7.86 -0.53 6.52
C LYS A 89 -7.96 -0.84 8.02
N GLN A 90 -7.17 -1.79 8.52
CA GLN A 90 -7.10 -2.10 9.95
C GLN A 90 -6.65 -0.88 10.75
N LEU A 91 -5.60 -0.17 10.29
CA LEU A 91 -5.13 1.05 10.94
C LEU A 91 -6.17 2.18 10.93
N HIS A 92 -6.86 2.39 9.82
CA HIS A 92 -7.95 3.37 9.76
C HIS A 92 -9.11 3.02 10.72
N ASP A 93 -9.44 1.74 10.87
CA ASP A 93 -10.45 1.32 11.85
C ASP A 93 -10.01 1.58 13.29
N ILE A 94 -8.77 1.20 13.62
CA ILE A 94 -8.19 1.46 14.94
C ILE A 94 -8.13 2.97 15.24
N ASN A 95 -7.78 3.79 14.25
CA ASN A 95 -7.78 5.25 14.40
C ASN A 95 -9.17 5.79 14.74
N ARG A 96 -10.22 5.33 14.06
CA ARG A 96 -11.62 5.72 14.41
C ARG A 96 -12.00 5.32 15.84
N ARG A 97 -11.52 4.17 16.31
CA ARG A 97 -11.74 3.72 17.70
C ARG A 97 -10.95 4.58 18.69
N LEU A 98 -9.72 4.98 18.37
CA LEU A 98 -8.91 5.90 19.17
C LEU A 98 -9.53 7.30 19.24
N GLU A 99 -10.08 7.81 18.14
CA GLU A 99 -10.81 9.10 18.11
C GLU A 99 -12.04 9.06 19.00
N ARG A 100 -12.81 7.96 18.98
CA ARG A 100 -13.95 7.78 19.90
C ARG A 100 -13.50 7.73 21.35
N LEU A 101 -12.40 7.02 21.64
CA LEU A 101 -11.83 6.99 22.98
C LEU A 101 -11.38 8.40 23.43
N PHE A 102 -10.72 9.15 22.54
CA PHE A 102 -10.30 10.52 22.80
C PHE A 102 -11.50 11.41 23.13
N PHE A 103 -12.58 11.33 22.33
CA PHE A 103 -13.82 12.05 22.59
C PHE A 103 -14.45 11.67 23.93
N ASN A 104 -14.51 10.37 24.26
CA ASN A 104 -15.07 9.89 25.51
C ASN A 104 -14.28 10.36 26.75
N ILE A 105 -12.96 10.46 26.64
CA ILE A 105 -12.11 11.02 27.71
C ILE A 105 -12.41 12.51 27.94
N ASP A 106 -12.66 13.27 26.86
CA ASP A 106 -12.91 14.72 26.95
C ASP A 106 -14.32 15.07 27.44
N TYR A 107 -15.35 14.32 26.99
CA TYR A 107 -16.75 14.69 27.19
C TYR A 107 -17.55 13.78 28.12
N ALA A 108 -17.19 12.50 28.22
CA ALA A 108 -17.97 11.50 28.97
C ALA A 108 -17.41 11.19 30.36
N HIS A 109 -16.33 11.85 30.80
CA HIS A 109 -15.67 11.61 32.10
C HIS A 109 -15.44 10.12 32.41
N LEU A 110 -15.01 9.34 31.44
CA LEU A 110 -14.69 7.94 31.61
C LEU A 110 -13.65 7.76 32.73
N ASN A 111 -13.78 6.68 33.49
CA ASN A 111 -12.83 6.32 34.53
C ASN A 111 -11.42 6.22 33.90
N THR A 112 -10.44 6.82 34.56
CA THR A 112 -9.06 6.93 34.05
C THR A 112 -8.43 5.55 33.82
N GLU A 113 -8.77 4.56 34.65
CA GLU A 113 -8.23 3.20 34.57
C GLU A 113 -8.79 2.44 33.34
N GLU A 114 -10.11 2.47 33.15
CA GLU A 114 -10.75 1.83 31.99
C GLU A 114 -10.31 2.47 30.67
N SER A 115 -10.15 3.78 30.65
CA SER A 115 -9.64 4.52 29.48
C SER A 115 -8.18 4.13 29.17
N ALA A 116 -7.38 3.84 30.20
CA ALA A 116 -6.00 3.42 30.03
C ALA A 116 -5.94 2.02 29.39
N ASP A 117 -6.71 1.08 29.87
CA ASP A 117 -6.75 -0.28 29.34
C ASP A 117 -7.22 -0.31 27.89
N GLN A 118 -8.29 0.44 27.56
CA GLN A 118 -8.76 0.56 26.18
C GLN A 118 -7.69 1.17 25.26
N TYR A 119 -6.99 2.21 25.73
CA TYR A 119 -5.92 2.82 24.97
C TYR A 119 -4.76 1.86 24.68
N PHE A 120 -4.30 1.13 25.70
CA PHE A 120 -3.18 0.19 25.54
C PHE A 120 -3.54 -0.97 24.62
N ASN A 121 -4.77 -1.49 24.69
CA ASN A 121 -5.26 -2.53 23.80
C ASN A 121 -5.29 -2.03 22.34
N LEU A 122 -5.84 -0.84 22.08
CA LEU A 122 -5.87 -0.26 20.74
C LEU A 122 -4.48 0.04 20.20
N LYS A 123 -3.57 0.47 21.05
CA LYS A 123 -2.17 0.71 20.68
C LYS A 123 -1.47 -0.60 20.28
N GLU A 124 -1.67 -1.67 21.05
CA GLU A 124 -1.11 -2.99 20.71
C GLU A 124 -1.68 -3.53 19.39
N GLU A 125 -3.00 -3.39 19.15
CA GLU A 125 -3.62 -3.74 17.87
C GLU A 125 -3.00 -2.96 16.71
N ALA A 126 -2.76 -1.65 16.88
CA ALA A 126 -2.16 -0.80 15.86
C ALA A 126 -0.69 -1.17 15.59
N GLU A 127 0.08 -1.50 16.61
CA GLU A 127 1.46 -1.96 16.46
C GLU A 127 1.51 -3.30 15.70
N LYS A 128 0.60 -4.24 16.00
CA LYS A 128 0.45 -5.50 15.24
C LYS A 128 0.03 -5.26 13.79
N ALA A 129 -0.87 -4.29 13.55
CA ALA A 129 -1.26 -3.91 12.19
C ALA A 129 -0.10 -3.29 11.40
N CYS A 130 0.82 -2.59 12.05
CA CYS A 130 2.02 -2.04 11.41
C CYS A 130 3.10 -3.10 11.14
N PHE A 131 3.00 -4.28 11.74
CA PHE A 131 4.00 -5.33 11.55
C PHE A 131 3.71 -6.12 10.28
N PHE A 132 4.68 -6.12 9.39
CA PHE A 132 4.72 -7.00 8.23
C PHE A 132 5.72 -8.11 8.55
N GLY A 133 5.34 -9.38 8.34
CA GLY A 133 6.25 -10.50 8.56
C GLY A 133 7.56 -10.32 7.77
N ASP A 134 8.61 -11.06 8.13
CA ASP A 134 9.96 -10.96 7.57
C ASP A 134 10.01 -11.12 6.04
N ASP A 135 9.00 -11.74 5.45
CA ASP A 135 8.89 -11.95 3.99
C ASP A 135 8.53 -10.68 3.20
N MET A 136 8.13 -9.59 3.88
CA MET A 136 7.66 -8.36 3.23
C MET A 136 8.39 -7.13 3.75
N ASN A 137 9.49 -6.80 3.08
CA ASN A 137 10.24 -5.59 3.41
C ASN A 137 9.67 -4.39 2.64
N PHE A 138 8.76 -3.66 3.25
CA PHE A 138 8.18 -2.45 2.67
C PHE A 138 8.99 -1.22 3.05
N VAL A 139 9.64 -0.64 2.05
CA VAL A 139 10.37 0.62 2.22
C VAL A 139 9.55 1.75 1.59
N PRO A 140 9.00 2.68 2.39
CA PRO A 140 8.31 3.84 1.85
C PRO A 140 9.30 4.73 1.09
N LYS A 141 8.87 5.25 -0.06
CA LYS A 141 9.63 6.25 -0.81
C LYS A 141 9.31 7.65 -0.28
N LYS A 142 10.18 8.60 -0.60
CA LYS A 142 9.97 10.00 -0.25
C LYS A 142 8.62 10.55 -0.72
N SER A 143 8.18 10.15 -1.92
CA SER A 143 6.86 10.50 -2.46
C SER A 143 5.68 9.97 -1.64
N ASP A 144 5.82 8.81 -0.99
CA ASP A 144 4.75 8.24 -0.18
C ASP A 144 4.62 9.01 1.15
N ILE A 145 5.76 9.45 1.69
CA ILE A 145 5.84 10.28 2.89
C ILE A 145 5.30 11.70 2.61
N GLU A 146 5.64 12.27 1.46
CA GLU A 146 5.12 13.59 1.04
C GLU A 146 3.60 13.55 0.87
N TYR A 147 3.05 12.49 0.28
CA TYR A 147 1.60 12.31 0.17
C TYR A 147 0.93 12.29 1.56
N ALA A 148 1.46 11.48 2.48
CA ALA A 148 0.91 11.36 3.82
C ALA A 148 0.99 12.65 4.67
N ASN A 149 1.88 13.59 4.32
CA ASN A 149 1.96 14.89 4.98
C ASN A 149 0.96 15.93 4.44
N GLN A 150 0.29 15.65 3.32
CA GLN A 150 -0.67 16.55 2.67
C GLN A 150 -2.12 16.25 3.08
N GLU A 151 -2.39 15.05 3.56
CA GLU A 151 -3.69 14.60 4.06
C GLU A 151 -3.81 14.78 5.59
#